data_d21ceff1a3ac90aa7cd689e3f3569ab1
#
_entry.id   d21ceff1a3ac90aa7cd689e3f3569ab1
#
_cell.length_a   1.000
_cell.length_b   1.000
_cell.length_c   1.000
_cell.angle_alpha   90.00
_cell.angle_beta   90.00
_cell.angle_gamma   90.00
#
_symmetry.space_group_name_H-M   'P 1'
#
loop_
_entity.id
_entity.type
_entity.pdbx_description
1 polymer ?
#
loop_
_entity_poly.entity_id
_entity_poly.type
_entity_poly.pdbx_seq_one_letter_code
_entity_poly.pdbx_strand_id
1 'polypeptide(L)'
;MKVRQDWDERLRFTSFKSPKAQRELKASLESYIQTGEAIDAQHQNLFETYLSDVTKSLLRSRSVVLDTKSISDLMNELLEGVRYPSCHSLRHVWAEAVLTRYQGDVGAVIQHQFCHLDNSFFMAYLRDKDARGLIKVARQRYLNSIVEMLLLDADKIGEEYLGGFARYVKKAKSLTRAISESEVKALRETINSRIITIEPSPFAICVPREGSEKRAKCAKFGSINPQDAKPEFCLHCVNSVITKGHIRGIWEAIQPMVKEALNKDALGFMLENHLPTLRSGYKRIRELQSTSPNKEQVGQILSAIENSISAIEFKLEQDRLNYGSDRL
;
A
#
# COMPACT_ATOMS: atom_id res chain seq x y z
N MET A 1 32.31 2.76 0.17
CA MET A 1 33.19 3.12 -0.97
C MET A 1 33.34 1.98 -1.99
N LYS A 2 33.60 0.72 -1.58
CA LYS A 2 33.66 -0.44 -2.50
C LYS A 2 32.39 -0.65 -3.37
N VAL A 3 31.20 -0.56 -2.76
CA VAL A 3 29.91 -0.73 -3.49
C VAL A 3 29.72 0.28 -4.62
N ARG A 4 30.28 1.49 -4.50
CA ARG A 4 30.17 2.53 -5.52
C ARG A 4 31.13 2.31 -6.70
N GLN A 5 32.31 1.74 -6.44
CA GLN A 5 33.27 1.38 -7.47
C GLN A 5 32.80 0.18 -8.30
N ASP A 6 32.32 -0.88 -7.66
CA ASP A 6 31.69 -2.02 -8.33
C ASP A 6 30.47 -1.59 -9.16
N TRP A 7 29.73 -0.61 -8.69
CA TRP A 7 28.61 -0.03 -9.42
C TRP A 7 29.05 0.71 -10.68
N ASP A 8 30.06 1.57 -10.58
CA ASP A 8 30.53 2.37 -11.71
C ASP A 8 31.18 1.50 -12.79
N GLU A 9 31.91 0.46 -12.40
CA GLU A 9 32.53 -0.47 -13.35
C GLU A 9 31.51 -1.38 -14.04
N ARG A 10 30.59 -1.98 -13.30
CA ARG A 10 29.58 -2.88 -13.87
C ARG A 10 28.43 -2.14 -14.54
N LEU A 11 28.07 -0.94 -14.08
CA LEU A 11 26.96 -0.15 -14.63
C LEU A 11 27.24 0.44 -16.00
N ARG A 12 28.49 0.65 -16.37
CA ARG A 12 28.83 1.01 -17.74
C ARG A 12 28.37 -0.02 -18.77
N PHE A 13 28.16 -1.24 -18.30
CA PHE A 13 27.65 -2.36 -19.11
C PHE A 13 26.11 -2.54 -19.02
N THR A 14 25.40 -1.77 -18.27
CA THR A 14 23.93 -1.85 -18.21
C THR A 14 23.22 -1.17 -19.38
N SER A 15 23.96 -0.40 -20.16
CA SER A 15 23.50 -0.03 -21.52
C SER A 15 23.48 -1.23 -22.48
N PHE A 16 23.68 -2.44 -22.00
CA PHE A 16 23.65 -3.73 -22.72
C PHE A 16 22.40 -4.03 -23.50
N LYS A 17 21.32 -3.38 -23.17
CA LYS A 17 20.13 -3.43 -24.03
C LYS A 17 20.31 -2.66 -25.34
N SER A 18 21.37 -1.85 -25.46
CA SER A 18 21.65 -1.18 -26.71
C SER A 18 22.33 -2.17 -27.69
N PRO A 19 21.87 -2.22 -28.96
CA PRO A 19 22.48 -3.10 -29.96
C PRO A 19 23.98 -2.80 -30.21
N LYS A 20 24.43 -1.61 -29.87
CA LYS A 20 25.84 -1.20 -29.96
C LYS A 20 26.69 -1.87 -28.89
N ALA A 21 26.29 -1.77 -27.62
CA ALA A 21 27.01 -2.36 -26.51
C ALA A 21 27.05 -3.91 -26.60
N GLN A 22 25.97 -4.54 -27.09
CA GLN A 22 25.97 -5.98 -27.35
C GLN A 22 26.99 -6.40 -28.42
N ARG A 23 27.12 -5.62 -29.49
CA ARG A 23 28.11 -5.88 -30.53
C ARG A 23 29.55 -5.70 -30.03
N GLU A 24 29.81 -4.65 -29.25
CA GLU A 24 31.12 -4.38 -28.66
C GLU A 24 31.52 -5.49 -27.68
N LEU A 25 30.59 -5.91 -26.82
CA LEU A 25 30.83 -7.03 -25.88
C LEU A 25 31.09 -8.35 -26.65
N LYS A 26 30.28 -8.64 -27.69
CA LYS A 26 30.46 -9.84 -28.49
C LYS A 26 31.84 -9.85 -29.17
N ALA A 27 32.23 -8.75 -29.81
CA ALA A 27 33.53 -8.65 -30.42
C ALA A 27 34.67 -8.81 -29.40
N SER A 28 34.52 -8.26 -28.22
CA SER A 28 35.50 -8.39 -27.13
C SER A 28 35.59 -9.82 -26.58
N LEU A 29 34.46 -10.55 -26.48
CA LEU A 29 34.43 -11.97 -26.12
C LEU A 29 35.04 -12.85 -27.19
N GLU A 30 34.79 -12.57 -28.48
CA GLU A 30 35.42 -13.28 -29.60
C GLU A 30 36.94 -13.12 -29.58
N SER A 31 37.44 -11.90 -29.35
CA SER A 31 38.89 -11.67 -29.14
C SER A 31 39.42 -12.44 -27.95
N TYR A 32 38.75 -12.39 -26.79
CA TYR A 32 39.16 -13.08 -25.57
C TYR A 32 39.23 -14.61 -25.77
N ILE A 33 38.33 -15.19 -26.53
CA ILE A 33 38.34 -16.63 -26.87
C ILE A 33 39.53 -16.96 -27.79
N GLN A 34 39.87 -16.08 -28.73
CA GLN A 34 40.88 -16.35 -29.73
C GLN A 34 42.32 -16.11 -29.17
N THR A 35 42.49 -15.02 -28.47
CA THR A 35 43.82 -14.51 -28.06
C THR A 35 44.10 -14.61 -26.56
N GLY A 36 43.03 -14.78 -25.75
CA GLY A 36 43.08 -14.66 -24.28
C GLY A 36 42.98 -13.23 -23.79
N GLU A 37 42.85 -12.26 -24.69
CA GLU A 37 42.77 -10.84 -24.37
C GLU A 37 41.51 -10.22 -24.96
N ALA A 38 40.84 -9.37 -24.18
CA ALA A 38 39.70 -8.59 -24.65
C ALA A 38 40.19 -7.39 -25.51
N ILE A 39 39.31 -6.83 -26.35
CA ILE A 39 39.62 -5.69 -27.22
C ILE A 39 40.05 -4.45 -26.42
N ASP A 40 39.45 -4.27 -25.25
CA ASP A 40 39.77 -3.14 -24.38
C ASP A 40 40.04 -3.58 -22.94
N ALA A 41 40.81 -2.74 -22.23
CA ALA A 41 41.21 -3.02 -20.84
C ALA A 41 40.02 -3.08 -19.87
N GLN A 42 38.88 -2.42 -20.22
CA GLN A 42 37.68 -2.46 -19.37
C GLN A 42 36.98 -3.82 -19.48
N HIS A 43 36.81 -4.35 -20.68
CA HIS A 43 36.27 -5.70 -20.89
C HIS A 43 37.23 -6.75 -20.32
N GLN A 44 38.56 -6.58 -20.47
CA GLN A 44 39.53 -7.48 -19.87
C GLN A 44 39.36 -7.58 -18.36
N ASN A 45 39.35 -6.46 -17.67
CA ASN A 45 39.15 -6.42 -16.23
C ASN A 45 37.82 -7.01 -15.80
N LEU A 46 36.77 -6.73 -16.56
CA LEU A 46 35.46 -7.27 -16.32
C LEU A 46 35.43 -8.81 -16.41
N PHE A 47 36.00 -9.38 -17.46
CA PHE A 47 36.05 -10.82 -17.65
C PHE A 47 36.91 -11.53 -16.59
N GLU A 48 38.06 -10.96 -16.25
CA GLU A 48 38.95 -11.54 -15.24
C GLU A 48 38.38 -11.44 -13.83
N THR A 49 37.63 -10.40 -13.52
CA THR A 49 37.10 -10.18 -12.16
C THR A 49 35.80 -10.90 -11.90
N TYR A 50 34.89 -10.95 -12.88
CA TYR A 50 33.49 -11.33 -12.64
C TYR A 50 33.04 -12.61 -13.31
N LEU A 51 33.75 -13.14 -14.32
CA LEU A 51 33.46 -14.47 -14.83
C LEU A 51 34.02 -15.56 -13.90
N SER A 52 33.24 -16.60 -13.74
CA SER A 52 33.70 -17.79 -12.98
C SER A 52 34.87 -18.50 -13.69
N ASP A 53 35.67 -19.20 -12.92
CA ASP A 53 36.80 -19.98 -13.48
C ASP A 53 36.30 -21.06 -14.46
N VAL A 54 35.12 -21.59 -14.24
CA VAL A 54 34.45 -22.54 -15.13
C VAL A 54 34.14 -21.87 -16.49
N THR A 55 33.53 -20.70 -16.47
CA THR A 55 33.20 -19.94 -17.69
C THR A 55 34.48 -19.49 -18.42
N LYS A 56 35.49 -19.00 -17.71
CA LYS A 56 36.79 -18.67 -18.30
C LYS A 56 37.42 -19.88 -19.00
N SER A 57 37.39 -21.03 -18.37
CA SER A 57 37.90 -22.27 -18.94
C SER A 57 37.14 -22.70 -20.19
N LEU A 58 35.79 -22.61 -20.18
CA LEU A 58 34.96 -22.90 -21.34
C LEU A 58 35.21 -21.93 -22.50
N LEU A 59 35.37 -20.64 -22.22
CA LEU A 59 35.69 -19.64 -23.25
C LEU A 59 37.07 -19.92 -23.87
N ARG A 60 38.08 -20.24 -23.05
CA ARG A 60 39.43 -20.58 -23.54
C ARG A 60 39.50 -21.90 -24.31
N SER A 61 38.62 -22.85 -24.02
CA SER A 61 38.56 -24.14 -24.77
C SER A 61 37.98 -24.02 -26.18
N ARG A 62 37.54 -22.81 -26.58
CA ARG A 62 36.91 -22.52 -27.88
C ARG A 62 35.66 -23.36 -28.17
N SER A 63 35.04 -23.92 -27.15
CA SER A 63 33.88 -24.80 -27.29
C SER A 63 32.54 -24.06 -27.23
N VAL A 64 32.56 -22.76 -27.02
CA VAL A 64 31.35 -21.93 -26.88
C VAL A 64 31.02 -21.26 -28.21
N VAL A 65 29.83 -21.55 -28.74
CA VAL A 65 29.26 -20.81 -29.86
C VAL A 65 28.64 -19.53 -29.30
N LEU A 66 29.13 -18.36 -29.73
CA LEU A 66 28.62 -17.07 -29.29
C LEU A 66 27.32 -16.71 -30.05
N ASP A 67 26.26 -17.39 -29.72
CA ASP A 67 24.89 -17.02 -30.11
C ASP A 67 24.28 -15.98 -29.13
N THR A 68 23.11 -15.49 -29.45
CA THR A 68 22.39 -14.50 -28.61
C THR A 68 22.12 -15.02 -27.20
N LYS A 69 21.90 -16.31 -27.03
CA LYS A 69 21.62 -16.95 -25.76
C LYS A 69 22.89 -17.01 -24.90
N SER A 70 23.99 -17.49 -25.46
CA SER A 70 25.28 -17.58 -24.76
C SER A 70 25.78 -16.21 -24.32
N ILE A 71 25.62 -15.18 -25.16
CA ILE A 71 25.94 -13.79 -24.79
C ILE A 71 25.05 -13.32 -23.65
N SER A 72 23.75 -13.62 -23.68
CA SER A 72 22.84 -13.25 -22.58
C SER A 72 23.21 -13.94 -21.27
N ASP A 73 23.57 -15.22 -21.32
CA ASP A 73 23.98 -15.99 -20.14
C ASP A 73 25.30 -15.44 -19.53
N LEU A 74 26.28 -15.12 -20.41
CA LEU A 74 27.52 -14.46 -19.98
C LEU A 74 27.28 -13.07 -19.38
N MET A 75 26.37 -12.29 -19.96
CA MET A 75 25.98 -11.00 -19.41
C MET A 75 25.30 -11.14 -18.05
N ASN A 76 24.44 -12.15 -17.88
CA ASN A 76 23.81 -12.42 -16.59
C ASN A 76 24.85 -12.80 -15.54
N GLU A 77 25.85 -13.59 -15.88
CA GLU A 77 26.97 -13.94 -14.97
C GLU A 77 27.79 -12.70 -14.60
N LEU A 78 28.17 -11.89 -15.60
CA LEU A 78 28.91 -10.64 -15.36
C LEU A 78 28.15 -9.64 -14.47
N LEU A 79 26.82 -9.70 -14.51
CA LEU A 79 25.93 -8.84 -13.73
C LEU A 79 25.39 -9.53 -12.46
N GLU A 80 25.84 -10.75 -12.16
CA GLU A 80 25.40 -11.46 -10.98
C GLU A 80 25.69 -10.63 -9.71
N GLY A 81 24.66 -10.46 -8.89
CA GLY A 81 24.72 -9.61 -7.69
C GLY A 81 24.63 -8.10 -7.94
N VAL A 82 24.70 -7.62 -9.20
CA VAL A 82 24.44 -6.22 -9.55
C VAL A 82 22.97 -6.04 -9.90
N ARG A 83 22.20 -5.55 -8.94
CA ARG A 83 20.81 -5.13 -9.20
C ARG A 83 20.80 -3.68 -9.67
N TYR A 84 20.69 -3.48 -10.95
CA TYR A 84 20.51 -2.15 -11.51
C TYR A 84 19.11 -1.62 -11.18
N PRO A 85 18.98 -0.43 -10.57
CA PRO A 85 17.68 0.19 -10.39
C PRO A 85 17.12 0.62 -11.75
N SER A 86 16.31 -0.22 -12.36
CA SER A 86 15.52 0.16 -13.53
C SER A 86 14.45 1.19 -13.11
N CYS A 87 13.90 1.93 -14.09
CA CYS A 87 12.74 2.80 -13.81
C CYS A 87 11.60 2.03 -13.15
N HIS A 88 11.46 0.74 -13.47
CA HIS A 88 10.47 -0.14 -12.84
C HIS A 88 10.84 -0.44 -11.37
N SER A 89 12.10 -0.70 -11.07
CA SER A 89 12.57 -0.88 -9.68
C SER A 89 12.37 0.37 -8.84
N LEU A 90 12.59 1.57 -9.40
CA LEU A 90 12.31 2.83 -8.72
C LEU A 90 10.82 3.01 -8.41
N ARG A 91 9.92 2.53 -9.28
CA ARG A 91 8.48 2.51 -9.01
C ARG A 91 8.14 1.60 -7.83
N HIS A 92 8.77 0.43 -7.71
CA HIS A 92 8.60 -0.44 -6.54
C HIS A 92 9.06 0.23 -5.25
N VAL A 93 10.24 0.86 -5.25
CA VAL A 93 10.77 1.59 -4.07
C VAL A 93 9.83 2.74 -3.67
N TRP A 94 9.31 3.47 -4.65
CA TRP A 94 8.36 4.56 -4.39
C TRP A 94 7.02 4.02 -3.85
N ALA A 95 6.48 2.95 -4.45
CA ALA A 95 5.26 2.31 -3.97
C ALA A 95 5.43 1.79 -2.53
N GLU A 96 6.58 1.19 -2.20
CA GLU A 96 6.93 0.80 -0.83
C GLU A 96 6.95 2.00 0.12
N ALA A 97 7.56 3.11 -0.29
CA ALA A 97 7.62 4.33 0.52
C ALA A 97 6.23 4.90 0.79
N VAL A 98 5.33 4.87 -0.20
CA VAL A 98 3.93 5.30 -0.02
C VAL A 98 3.19 4.33 0.91
N LEU A 99 3.33 3.02 0.71
CA LEU A 99 2.72 2.00 1.57
C LEU A 99 3.14 2.13 3.04
N THR A 100 4.36 2.58 3.30
CA THR A 100 4.90 2.67 4.67
C THR A 100 4.66 4.00 5.36
N ARG A 101 4.35 5.06 4.61
CA ARG A 101 4.29 6.43 5.14
C ARG A 101 2.96 7.13 4.95
N TYR A 102 2.17 6.70 3.96
CA TYR A 102 0.93 7.38 3.63
C TYR A 102 -0.25 6.78 4.39
N GLN A 103 -1.05 7.65 5.01
CA GLN A 103 -2.25 7.28 5.76
C GLN A 103 -3.50 7.70 4.97
N GLY A 104 -3.83 6.96 3.92
CA GLY A 104 -4.96 7.27 3.06
C GLY A 104 -5.15 6.20 1.99
N ASP A 105 -5.80 6.55 0.90
CA ASP A 105 -5.96 5.64 -0.24
C ASP A 105 -4.64 5.49 -1.01
N VAL A 106 -3.86 4.51 -0.59
CA VAL A 106 -2.58 4.16 -1.21
C VAL A 106 -2.76 3.74 -2.68
N GLY A 107 -3.86 3.02 -2.99
CA GLY A 107 -4.16 2.58 -4.33
C GLY A 107 -4.37 3.76 -5.29
N ALA A 108 -5.19 4.73 -4.89
CA ALA A 108 -5.44 5.94 -5.67
C ALA A 108 -4.16 6.79 -5.87
N VAL A 109 -3.33 6.92 -4.82
CA VAL A 109 -2.06 7.66 -4.91
C VAL A 109 -1.11 7.00 -5.90
N ILE A 110 -0.94 5.68 -5.84
CA ILE A 110 -0.07 4.94 -6.75
C ILE A 110 -0.62 4.97 -8.18
N GLN A 111 -1.94 4.79 -8.35
CA GLN A 111 -2.60 4.88 -9.64
C GLN A 111 -2.37 6.24 -10.30
N HIS A 112 -2.59 7.33 -9.56
CA HIS A 112 -2.40 8.68 -10.05
C HIS A 112 -0.95 8.96 -10.43
N GLN A 113 0.00 8.64 -9.55
CA GLN A 113 1.43 8.93 -9.75
C GLN A 113 2.02 8.15 -10.92
N PHE A 114 1.57 6.93 -11.15
CA PHE A 114 2.07 6.10 -12.24
C PHE A 114 1.21 6.15 -13.50
N CYS A 115 0.19 6.99 -13.52
CA CYS A 115 -0.77 7.13 -14.63
C CYS A 115 -1.40 5.78 -15.04
N HIS A 116 -1.72 4.96 -14.07
CA HIS A 116 -2.39 3.68 -14.32
C HIS A 116 -3.89 3.89 -14.56
N LEU A 117 -4.45 3.13 -15.50
CA LEU A 117 -5.88 3.22 -15.84
C LEU A 117 -6.78 2.75 -14.69
N ASP A 118 -6.32 1.75 -13.92
CA ASP A 118 -7.06 1.18 -12.80
C ASP A 118 -6.15 0.61 -11.70
N ASN A 119 -6.77 0.11 -10.62
CA ASN A 119 -6.06 -0.49 -9.48
C ASN A 119 -5.47 -1.87 -9.78
N SER A 120 -5.74 -2.49 -10.92
CA SER A 120 -5.21 -3.82 -11.25
C SER A 120 -3.68 -3.80 -11.38
N PHE A 121 -3.13 -2.69 -11.88
CA PHE A 121 -1.68 -2.49 -11.95
C PHE A 121 -1.04 -2.38 -10.56
N PHE A 122 -1.72 -1.76 -9.60
CA PHE A 122 -1.27 -1.77 -8.21
C PHE A 122 -1.23 -3.19 -7.63
N MET A 123 -2.26 -3.98 -7.90
CA MET A 123 -2.31 -5.38 -7.50
C MET A 123 -1.21 -6.23 -8.17
N ALA A 124 -0.78 -5.87 -9.38
CA ALA A 124 0.35 -6.52 -10.04
C ALA A 124 1.66 -6.29 -9.28
N TYR A 125 1.93 -5.05 -8.80
CA TYR A 125 3.08 -4.77 -7.93
C TYR A 125 3.05 -5.60 -6.64
N LEU A 126 1.86 -5.81 -6.05
CA LEU A 126 1.69 -6.62 -4.85
C LEU A 126 1.84 -8.13 -5.10
N ARG A 127 1.64 -8.60 -6.32
CA ARG A 127 1.70 -10.02 -6.71
C ARG A 127 3.06 -10.45 -7.24
N ASP A 128 3.92 -9.53 -7.59
CA ASP A 128 5.26 -9.84 -8.07
C ASP A 128 6.00 -10.73 -7.05
N LYS A 129 6.52 -11.87 -7.52
CA LYS A 129 7.17 -12.87 -6.67
C LYS A 129 8.42 -12.30 -5.98
N ASP A 130 9.17 -11.47 -6.69
CA ASP A 130 10.38 -10.83 -6.17
C ASP A 130 10.04 -9.70 -5.17
N ALA A 131 8.88 -9.06 -5.35
CA ALA A 131 8.38 -8.04 -4.45
C ALA A 131 7.73 -8.61 -3.17
N ARG A 132 7.34 -9.89 -3.12
CA ARG A 132 6.63 -10.45 -1.95
C ARG A 132 7.41 -10.30 -0.65
N GLY A 133 8.71 -10.52 -0.68
CA GLY A 133 9.58 -10.33 0.48
C GLY A 133 9.64 -8.87 0.92
N LEU A 134 9.79 -7.96 -0.03
CA LEU A 134 9.82 -6.52 0.21
C LEU A 134 8.48 -6.02 0.75
N ILE A 135 7.37 -6.48 0.17
CA ILE A 135 6.02 -6.13 0.62
C ILE A 135 5.77 -6.61 2.05
N LYS A 136 6.19 -7.83 2.39
CA LYS A 136 6.07 -8.32 3.76
C LYS A 136 6.85 -7.45 4.74
N VAL A 137 8.07 -7.07 4.40
CA VAL A 137 8.91 -6.16 5.21
C VAL A 137 8.27 -4.77 5.29
N ALA A 138 7.78 -4.23 4.18
CA ALA A 138 7.11 -2.93 4.14
C ALA A 138 5.84 -2.92 5.01
N ARG A 139 5.01 -3.94 4.89
CA ARG A 139 3.82 -4.12 5.75
C ARG A 139 4.19 -4.21 7.23
N GLN A 140 5.24 -4.95 7.57
CA GLN A 140 5.70 -5.06 8.95
C GLN A 140 6.22 -3.73 9.49
N ARG A 141 6.98 -2.98 8.69
CA ARG A 141 7.45 -1.62 9.06
C ARG A 141 6.27 -0.67 9.26
N TYR A 142 5.31 -0.69 8.34
CA TYR A 142 4.11 0.13 8.43
C TYR A 142 3.28 -0.22 9.67
N LEU A 143 3.10 -1.51 9.96
CA LEU A 143 2.46 -1.98 11.18
C LEU A 143 3.16 -1.43 12.43
N ASN A 144 4.49 -1.60 12.49
CA ASN A 144 5.28 -1.13 13.62
C ASN A 144 5.14 0.37 13.80
N SER A 145 5.15 1.15 12.72
CA SER A 145 4.97 2.61 12.78
C SER A 145 3.59 3.02 13.27
N ILE A 146 2.52 2.33 12.84
CA ILE A 146 1.16 2.60 13.31
C ILE A 146 1.02 2.29 14.81
N VAL A 147 1.50 1.13 15.25
CA VAL A 147 1.42 0.75 16.68
C VAL A 147 2.25 1.69 17.54
N GLU A 148 3.47 2.05 17.10
CA GLU A 148 4.34 2.99 17.78
C GLU A 148 3.69 4.37 17.90
N MET A 149 3.18 4.91 16.81
CA MET A 149 2.45 6.19 16.79
C MET A 149 1.27 6.18 17.75
N LEU A 150 0.46 5.12 17.75
CA LEU A 150 -0.68 5.01 18.66
C LEU A 150 -0.25 4.86 20.12
N LEU A 151 0.87 4.21 20.42
CA LEU A 151 1.40 4.11 21.78
C LEU A 151 1.99 5.42 22.26
N LEU A 152 2.72 6.16 21.41
CA LEU A 152 3.28 7.46 21.74
C LEU A 152 2.19 8.51 21.91
N ASP A 153 1.22 8.53 21.01
CA ASP A 153 0.13 9.50 20.99
C ASP A 153 -1.16 9.00 21.66
N ALA A 154 -1.03 8.11 22.66
CA ALA A 154 -2.20 7.49 23.30
C ALA A 154 -3.18 8.52 23.92
N ASP A 155 -2.67 9.68 24.32
CA ASP A 155 -3.49 10.77 24.86
C ASP A 155 -4.34 11.47 23.79
N LYS A 156 -3.90 11.44 22.52
CA LYS A 156 -4.62 12.00 21.39
C LYS A 156 -5.63 11.01 20.76
N ILE A 157 -5.70 9.78 21.26
CA ILE A 157 -6.66 8.79 20.77
C ILE A 157 -8.07 9.22 21.19
N GLY A 158 -8.94 9.36 20.19
CA GLY A 158 -10.26 9.93 20.31
C GLY A 158 -10.38 11.32 19.70
N GLU A 159 -9.25 12.00 19.45
CA GLU A 159 -9.16 13.29 18.77
C GLU A 159 -8.56 13.14 17.36
N GLU A 160 -7.37 12.55 17.25
CA GLU A 160 -6.67 12.37 15.98
C GLU A 160 -6.79 10.95 15.44
N TYR A 161 -6.96 9.97 16.33
CA TYR A 161 -7.00 8.54 16.00
C TYR A 161 -8.30 7.92 16.47
N LEU A 162 -9.16 7.57 15.54
CA LEU A 162 -10.45 6.94 15.79
C LEU A 162 -10.41 5.45 15.44
N GLY A 163 -11.47 4.75 15.83
CA GLY A 163 -11.65 3.34 15.50
C GLY A 163 -11.37 2.37 16.65
N GLY A 164 -11.70 1.11 16.40
CA GLY A 164 -11.65 0.10 17.45
C GLY A 164 -10.25 -0.34 17.83
N PHE A 165 -9.33 -0.40 16.87
CA PHE A 165 -7.94 -0.76 17.15
C PHE A 165 -7.21 0.35 17.91
N ALA A 166 -7.41 1.62 17.55
CA ALA A 166 -6.83 2.73 18.29
C ALA A 166 -7.26 2.70 19.75
N ARG A 167 -8.56 2.51 20.02
CA ARG A 167 -9.08 2.38 21.41
C ARG A 167 -8.50 1.16 22.14
N TYR A 168 -8.26 0.06 21.44
CA TYR A 168 -7.61 -1.11 22.02
C TYR A 168 -6.19 -0.80 22.48
N VAL A 169 -5.40 -0.12 21.67
CA VAL A 169 -4.01 0.27 22.00
C VAL A 169 -4.00 1.21 23.21
N LYS A 170 -4.88 2.22 23.22
CA LYS A 170 -5.03 3.12 24.39
C LYS A 170 -5.35 2.35 25.67
N LYS A 171 -6.34 1.45 25.60
CA LYS A 171 -6.71 0.62 26.73
C LYS A 171 -5.57 -0.30 27.19
N ALA A 172 -4.84 -0.91 26.26
CA ALA A 172 -3.71 -1.75 26.58
C ALA A 172 -2.61 -0.96 27.31
N LYS A 173 -2.25 0.23 26.81
CA LYS A 173 -1.28 1.13 27.48
C LYS A 173 -1.74 1.53 28.88
N SER A 174 -3.00 1.89 29.03
CA SER A 174 -3.59 2.26 30.34
C SER A 174 -3.57 1.11 31.34
N LEU A 175 -3.88 -0.10 30.90
CA LEU A 175 -3.91 -1.29 31.79
C LEU A 175 -2.50 -1.73 32.20
N THR A 176 -1.52 -1.66 31.31
CA THR A 176 -0.14 -2.04 31.61
C THR A 176 0.60 -0.95 32.36
N ARG A 177 0.08 0.30 32.40
CA ARG A 177 0.74 1.47 32.99
C ARG A 177 2.17 1.65 32.45
N ALA A 178 2.41 1.30 31.20
CA ALA A 178 3.72 1.40 30.58
C ALA A 178 4.14 2.88 30.45
N ILE A 179 5.17 3.27 31.17
CA ILE A 179 5.69 4.64 31.25
C ILE A 179 7.11 4.69 30.69
N SER A 180 7.95 3.71 31.02
CA SER A 180 9.33 3.65 30.52
C SER A 180 9.39 3.20 29.06
N GLU A 181 10.45 3.62 28.38
CA GLU A 181 10.68 3.24 26.98
C GLU A 181 10.76 1.72 26.78
N SER A 182 11.37 1.00 27.72
CA SER A 182 11.46 -0.45 27.71
C SER A 182 10.09 -1.13 27.85
N GLU A 183 9.22 -0.62 28.71
CA GLU A 183 7.85 -1.12 28.90
C GLU A 183 6.98 -0.85 27.67
N VAL A 184 7.11 0.35 27.08
CA VAL A 184 6.42 0.69 25.82
C VAL A 184 6.88 -0.19 24.68
N LYS A 185 8.19 -0.49 24.60
CA LYS A 185 8.74 -1.43 23.61
C LYS A 185 8.19 -2.84 23.81
N ALA A 186 8.18 -3.37 25.01
CA ALA A 186 7.62 -4.69 25.33
C ALA A 186 6.12 -4.76 25.01
N LEU A 187 5.37 -3.71 25.34
CA LEU A 187 3.95 -3.60 24.99
C LEU A 187 3.74 -3.58 23.47
N ARG A 188 4.57 -2.84 22.71
CA ARG A 188 4.55 -2.82 21.25
C ARG A 188 4.76 -4.22 20.68
N GLU A 189 5.75 -4.95 21.15
CA GLU A 189 6.03 -6.31 20.72
C GLU A 189 4.85 -7.25 21.02
N THR A 190 4.25 -7.14 22.20
CA THR A 190 3.06 -7.89 22.59
C THR A 190 1.85 -7.58 21.71
N ILE A 191 1.62 -6.32 21.35
CA ILE A 191 0.53 -5.94 20.44
C ILE A 191 0.82 -6.48 19.03
N ASN A 192 2.04 -6.30 18.53
CA ASN A 192 2.43 -6.72 17.19
C ASN A 192 2.33 -8.24 17.00
N SER A 193 2.68 -9.04 18.02
CA SER A 193 2.59 -10.51 17.96
C SER A 193 1.16 -11.02 17.76
N ARG A 194 0.15 -10.23 18.14
CA ARG A 194 -1.28 -10.58 18.00
C ARG A 194 -1.91 -10.12 16.70
N ILE A 195 -1.21 -9.29 15.91
CA ILE A 195 -1.75 -8.75 14.68
C ILE A 195 -1.56 -9.76 13.54
N ILE A 196 -2.64 -10.03 12.81
CA ILE A 196 -2.65 -11.01 11.71
C ILE A 196 -2.15 -10.35 10.43
N THR A 197 -2.68 -9.16 10.11
CA THR A 197 -2.31 -8.41 8.91
C THR A 197 -2.59 -6.92 9.11
N ILE A 198 -2.20 -6.12 8.14
CA ILE A 198 -2.59 -4.73 8.03
C ILE A 198 -3.04 -4.46 6.59
N GLU A 199 -4.24 -3.91 6.43
CA GLU A 199 -4.81 -3.63 5.12
C GLU A 199 -5.31 -2.18 5.11
N PRO A 200 -4.62 -1.28 4.39
CA PRO A 200 -5.10 0.07 4.17
C PRO A 200 -6.31 0.09 3.24
N SER A 201 -7.28 0.92 3.56
CA SER A 201 -8.41 1.23 2.70
C SER A 201 -8.60 2.75 2.63
N PRO A 202 -9.37 3.28 1.66
CA PRO A 202 -9.60 4.71 1.53
C PRO A 202 -10.22 5.36 2.78
N PHE A 203 -10.99 4.62 3.54
CA PHE A 203 -11.76 5.13 4.69
C PHE A 203 -11.28 4.64 6.05
N ALA A 204 -10.32 3.72 6.12
CA ALA A 204 -9.73 3.22 7.36
C ALA A 204 -8.53 2.32 7.10
N ILE A 205 -7.65 2.16 8.08
CA ILE A 205 -6.66 1.09 8.10
C ILE A 205 -7.25 -0.07 8.90
N CYS A 206 -7.31 -1.25 8.30
CA CYS A 206 -7.75 -2.47 8.98
C CYS A 206 -6.55 -3.17 9.64
N VAL A 207 -6.62 -3.37 10.95
CA VAL A 207 -5.58 -4.04 11.76
C VAL A 207 -6.25 -5.17 12.56
N PRO A 208 -6.54 -6.31 11.92
CA PRO A 208 -7.14 -7.45 12.58
C PRO A 208 -6.17 -8.13 13.54
N ARG A 209 -6.70 -8.55 14.67
CA ARG A 209 -5.97 -9.23 15.74
C ARG A 209 -6.57 -10.61 15.98
N GLU A 210 -5.79 -11.51 16.51
CA GLU A 210 -6.27 -12.80 16.96
C GLU A 210 -7.52 -12.65 17.86
N GLY A 211 -8.57 -13.38 17.54
CA GLY A 211 -9.86 -13.35 18.23
C GLY A 211 -10.75 -12.13 17.90
N SER A 212 -10.29 -11.17 17.08
CA SER A 212 -11.11 -10.03 16.66
C SER A 212 -11.74 -10.21 15.27
N GLU A 213 -11.34 -11.24 14.53
CA GLU A 213 -11.79 -11.51 13.16
C GLU A 213 -13.30 -11.76 13.11
N LYS A 214 -13.78 -12.60 14.03
CA LYS A 214 -15.21 -12.97 14.15
C LYS A 214 -16.14 -11.77 14.43
N ARG A 215 -15.56 -10.64 14.89
CA ARG A 215 -16.31 -9.42 15.19
C ARG A 215 -16.34 -8.45 14.02
N ALA A 216 -15.61 -8.71 12.95
CA ALA A 216 -15.63 -7.90 11.74
C ALA A 216 -16.79 -8.30 10.84
N LYS A 217 -17.61 -7.34 10.42
CA LYS A 217 -18.76 -7.60 9.53
C LYS A 217 -18.36 -8.12 8.15
N CYS A 218 -17.12 -7.84 7.71
CA CYS A 218 -16.54 -8.37 6.46
C CYS A 218 -16.01 -9.80 6.60
N ALA A 219 -16.07 -10.42 7.79
CA ALA A 219 -15.60 -11.79 8.03
C ALA A 219 -16.76 -12.81 7.97
N LYS A 220 -17.56 -12.76 6.91
CA LYS A 220 -18.76 -13.61 6.76
C LYS A 220 -18.46 -15.11 6.76
N PHE A 221 -17.26 -15.51 6.32
CA PHE A 221 -16.84 -16.91 6.21
C PHE A 221 -15.71 -17.27 7.19
N GLY A 222 -15.64 -16.58 8.34
CA GLY A 222 -14.67 -16.86 9.40
C GLY A 222 -13.31 -16.19 9.23
N SER A 223 -12.99 -15.66 8.05
CA SER A 223 -11.80 -14.85 7.77
C SER A 223 -12.19 -13.47 7.24
N ILE A 224 -11.34 -12.48 7.55
CA ILE A 224 -11.55 -11.12 7.04
C ILE A 224 -11.33 -11.10 5.53
N ASN A 225 -12.32 -10.60 4.79
CA ASN A 225 -12.21 -10.38 3.35
C ASN A 225 -12.10 -8.87 3.07
N PRO A 226 -10.93 -8.37 2.66
CA PRO A 226 -10.77 -6.96 2.32
C PRO A 226 -11.64 -6.49 1.16
N GLN A 227 -12.09 -7.39 0.27
CA GLN A 227 -12.98 -7.05 -0.85
C GLN A 227 -14.40 -6.70 -0.39
N ASP A 228 -14.81 -7.20 0.79
CA ASP A 228 -16.09 -6.86 1.41
C ASP A 228 -15.98 -5.61 2.31
N ALA A 229 -14.83 -4.92 2.30
CA ALA A 229 -14.64 -3.70 3.07
C ALA A 229 -15.53 -2.58 2.50
N LYS A 230 -16.41 -2.05 3.37
CA LYS A 230 -17.33 -0.96 3.04
C LYS A 230 -17.30 0.08 4.16
N PRO A 231 -17.57 1.36 3.88
CA PRO A 231 -17.63 2.40 4.92
C PRO A 231 -18.55 2.03 6.07
N GLU A 232 -19.74 1.49 5.78
CA GLU A 232 -20.73 1.07 6.77
C GLU A 232 -20.22 0.03 7.78
N PHE A 233 -19.23 -0.80 7.37
CA PHE A 233 -18.60 -1.79 8.23
C PHE A 233 -17.36 -1.25 8.91
N CYS A 234 -16.50 -0.58 8.16
CA CYS A 234 -15.15 -0.21 8.60
C CYS A 234 -15.14 0.99 9.55
N LEU A 235 -16.04 1.96 9.38
CA LEU A 235 -16.11 3.15 10.22
C LEU A 235 -16.45 2.84 11.70
N HIS A 236 -17.03 1.68 11.98
CA HIS A 236 -17.35 1.20 13.34
C HIS A 236 -16.60 -0.08 13.73
N CYS A 237 -15.70 -0.56 12.86
CA CYS A 237 -15.02 -1.84 13.07
C CYS A 237 -14.11 -1.83 14.30
N VAL A 238 -14.04 -2.97 14.99
CA VAL A 238 -13.11 -3.18 16.13
C VAL A 238 -11.65 -3.22 15.71
N ASN A 239 -11.39 -3.38 14.40
CA ASN A 239 -10.07 -3.49 13.81
C ASN A 239 -9.63 -2.23 13.07
N SER A 240 -10.45 -1.18 13.05
CA SER A 240 -10.15 0.02 12.28
C SER A 240 -9.27 1.00 13.04
N VAL A 241 -8.39 1.69 12.29
CA VAL A 241 -7.75 2.95 12.65
C VAL A 241 -8.16 3.99 11.62
N ILE A 242 -8.71 5.10 12.05
CA ILE A 242 -9.19 6.19 11.20
C ILE A 242 -8.49 7.47 11.64
N THR A 243 -7.93 8.20 10.68
CA THR A 243 -7.22 9.46 10.90
C THR A 243 -7.76 10.55 9.99
N LYS A 244 -7.32 11.79 10.18
CA LYS A 244 -7.65 12.91 9.27
C LYS A 244 -7.34 12.62 7.79
N GLY A 245 -6.35 11.79 7.50
CA GLY A 245 -6.01 11.37 6.12
C GLY A 245 -7.12 10.58 5.42
N HIS A 246 -8.07 10.00 6.19
CA HIS A 246 -9.19 9.24 5.62
C HIS A 246 -10.45 10.07 5.35
N ILE A 247 -10.49 11.36 5.76
CA ILE A 247 -11.67 12.22 5.56
C ILE A 247 -12.06 12.25 4.09
N ARG A 248 -11.09 12.45 3.19
CA ARG A 248 -11.33 12.46 1.74
C ARG A 248 -11.88 11.12 1.24
N GLY A 249 -11.26 10.02 1.61
CA GLY A 249 -11.72 8.69 1.17
C GLY A 249 -13.10 8.31 1.72
N ILE A 250 -13.43 8.73 2.96
CA ILE A 250 -14.78 8.58 3.50
C ILE A 250 -15.77 9.39 2.66
N TRP A 251 -15.44 10.65 2.36
CA TRP A 251 -16.29 11.50 1.54
C TRP A 251 -16.52 10.94 0.13
N GLU A 252 -15.45 10.55 -0.56
CA GLU A 252 -15.52 9.97 -1.90
C GLU A 252 -16.40 8.70 -1.93
N ALA A 253 -16.34 7.88 -0.88
CA ALA A 253 -17.15 6.67 -0.77
C ALA A 253 -18.65 6.92 -0.52
N ILE A 254 -19.00 8.02 0.17
CA ILE A 254 -20.42 8.34 0.50
C ILE A 254 -21.03 9.40 -0.43
N GLN A 255 -20.21 10.12 -1.19
CA GLN A 255 -20.69 11.17 -2.10
C GLN A 255 -21.76 10.70 -3.11
N PRO A 256 -21.70 9.49 -3.68
CA PRO A 256 -22.80 8.99 -4.54
C PRO A 256 -24.13 8.93 -3.79
N MET A 257 -24.13 8.47 -2.54
CA MET A 257 -25.33 8.39 -1.69
C MET A 257 -25.89 9.77 -1.37
N VAL A 258 -24.99 10.77 -1.16
CA VAL A 258 -25.38 12.18 -0.95
C VAL A 258 -26.08 12.72 -2.19
N LYS A 259 -25.53 12.48 -3.39
CA LYS A 259 -26.12 12.91 -4.66
C LYS A 259 -27.50 12.28 -4.88
N GLU A 260 -27.63 10.98 -4.60
CA GLU A 260 -28.87 10.25 -4.77
C GLU A 260 -29.94 10.72 -3.77
N ALA A 261 -29.57 10.98 -2.52
CA ALA A 261 -30.47 11.50 -1.49
C ALA A 261 -31.08 12.86 -1.86
N LEU A 262 -30.30 13.72 -2.52
CA LEU A 262 -30.72 15.04 -2.94
C LEU A 262 -31.47 15.04 -4.29
N ASN A 263 -31.54 13.89 -4.99
CA ASN A 263 -32.36 13.77 -6.19
C ASN A 263 -33.86 13.83 -5.83
N LYS A 264 -34.60 14.73 -6.46
CA LYS A 264 -36.03 14.96 -6.18
C LYS A 264 -36.89 13.74 -6.51
N ASP A 265 -36.52 13.00 -7.53
CA ASP A 265 -37.30 11.85 -8.04
C ASP A 265 -37.02 10.54 -7.28
N ALA A 266 -36.02 10.51 -6.40
CA ALA A 266 -35.69 9.32 -5.62
C ALA A 266 -36.70 9.14 -4.48
N LEU A 267 -37.25 7.94 -4.36
CA LEU A 267 -38.23 7.57 -3.33
C LEU A 267 -37.51 7.27 -2.00
N GLY A 268 -38.14 7.64 -0.89
CA GLY A 268 -37.58 7.53 0.46
C GLY A 268 -37.18 6.11 0.82
N PHE A 269 -38.05 5.12 0.55
CA PHE A 269 -37.80 3.72 0.86
C PHE A 269 -36.57 3.13 0.13
N MET A 270 -36.21 3.65 -1.06
CA MET A 270 -35.01 3.23 -1.79
C MET A 270 -33.72 3.76 -1.13
N LEU A 271 -33.81 4.89 -0.45
CA LEU A 271 -32.70 5.61 0.16
C LEU A 271 -32.48 5.21 1.62
N GLU A 272 -33.41 4.49 2.25
CA GLU A 272 -33.31 4.12 3.68
C GLU A 272 -32.00 3.41 4.01
N ASN A 273 -31.55 2.56 3.12
CA ASN A 273 -30.30 1.80 3.30
C ASN A 273 -29.02 2.68 3.32
N HIS A 274 -29.10 3.95 2.87
CA HIS A 274 -27.97 4.88 2.90
C HIS A 274 -27.77 5.53 4.28
N LEU A 275 -28.86 5.65 5.09
CA LEU A 275 -28.82 6.34 6.36
C LEU A 275 -27.73 5.84 7.33
N PRO A 276 -27.56 4.52 7.56
CA PRO A 276 -26.53 4.03 8.46
C PRO A 276 -25.11 4.45 8.03
N THR A 277 -24.83 4.42 6.71
CA THR A 277 -23.53 4.78 6.15
C THR A 277 -23.29 6.28 6.22
N LEU A 278 -24.29 7.10 5.84
CA LEU A 278 -24.20 8.56 5.93
C LEU A 278 -24.03 9.04 7.37
N ARG A 279 -24.80 8.51 8.31
CA ARG A 279 -24.67 8.84 9.74
C ARG A 279 -23.30 8.44 10.30
N SER A 280 -22.78 7.30 9.87
CA SER A 280 -21.45 6.83 10.27
C SER A 280 -20.35 7.73 9.72
N GLY A 281 -20.43 8.09 8.43
CA GLY A 281 -19.52 9.01 7.77
C GLY A 281 -19.53 10.39 8.43
N TYR A 282 -20.72 10.95 8.63
CA TYR A 282 -20.91 12.23 9.33
C TYR A 282 -20.24 12.23 10.70
N LYS A 283 -20.52 11.20 11.51
CA LYS A 283 -19.95 11.08 12.85
C LYS A 283 -18.42 11.09 12.82
N ARG A 284 -17.79 10.28 11.95
CA ARG A 284 -16.34 10.17 11.88
C ARG A 284 -15.68 11.42 11.34
N ILE A 285 -16.23 12.03 10.31
CA ILE A 285 -15.70 13.30 9.78
C ILE A 285 -15.84 14.42 10.81
N ARG A 286 -16.96 14.49 11.55
CA ARG A 286 -17.16 15.46 12.60
C ARG A 286 -16.17 15.30 13.75
N GLU A 287 -15.91 14.08 14.20
CA GLU A 287 -14.93 13.75 15.23
C GLU A 287 -13.50 14.17 14.83
N LEU A 288 -13.18 14.16 13.52
CA LEU A 288 -11.86 14.54 12.99
C LEU A 288 -11.78 16.01 12.54
N GLN A 289 -12.86 16.75 12.56
CA GLN A 289 -12.91 18.15 12.07
C GLN A 289 -11.92 19.05 12.79
N SER A 290 -11.78 18.90 14.12
CA SER A 290 -10.89 19.72 14.95
C SER A 290 -9.42 19.58 14.56
N THR A 291 -9.01 18.38 14.11
CA THR A 291 -7.65 18.01 13.74
C THR A 291 -7.34 18.21 12.25
N SER A 292 -8.35 18.50 11.44
CA SER A 292 -8.19 18.73 10.02
C SER A 292 -7.53 20.08 9.72
N PRO A 293 -6.58 20.13 8.76
CA PRO A 293 -5.97 21.38 8.32
C PRO A 293 -6.95 22.27 7.54
N ASN A 294 -7.97 21.70 6.91
CA ASN A 294 -8.96 22.41 6.11
C ASN A 294 -10.36 22.29 6.73
N LYS A 295 -10.58 23.06 7.81
CA LYS A 295 -11.84 23.03 8.58
C LYS A 295 -13.05 23.49 7.78
N GLU A 296 -12.86 24.44 6.87
CA GLU A 296 -13.94 24.99 6.04
C GLU A 296 -14.47 23.94 5.07
N GLN A 297 -13.59 23.29 4.34
CA GLN A 297 -13.97 22.21 3.41
C GLN A 297 -14.64 21.05 4.15
N VAL A 298 -14.12 20.69 5.32
CA VAL A 298 -14.76 19.65 6.16
C VAL A 298 -16.14 20.09 6.63
N GLY A 299 -16.32 21.38 6.96
CA GLY A 299 -17.63 21.95 7.29
C GLY A 299 -18.64 21.83 6.13
N GLN A 300 -18.22 22.13 4.90
CA GLN A 300 -19.06 21.97 3.70
C GLN A 300 -19.45 20.51 3.48
N ILE A 301 -18.53 19.56 3.64
CA ILE A 301 -18.81 18.12 3.56
C ILE A 301 -19.85 17.71 4.61
N LEU A 302 -19.67 18.13 5.86
CA LEU A 302 -20.59 17.81 6.95
C LEU A 302 -22.00 18.36 6.67
N SER A 303 -22.10 19.60 6.21
CA SER A 303 -23.40 20.19 5.83
C SER A 303 -24.07 19.44 4.68
N ALA A 304 -23.30 19.01 3.68
CA ALA A 304 -23.86 18.23 2.57
C ALA A 304 -24.39 16.86 3.03
N ILE A 305 -23.69 16.18 3.95
CA ILE A 305 -24.15 14.90 4.51
C ILE A 305 -25.40 15.12 5.36
N GLU A 306 -25.42 16.13 6.23
CA GLU A 306 -26.54 16.45 7.11
C GLU A 306 -27.81 16.76 6.31
N ASN A 307 -27.70 17.59 5.27
CA ASN A 307 -28.81 17.89 4.36
C ASN A 307 -29.33 16.62 3.68
N SER A 308 -28.45 15.71 3.31
CA SER A 308 -28.84 14.44 2.69
C SER A 308 -29.58 13.52 3.64
N ILE A 309 -29.13 13.43 4.89
CA ILE A 309 -29.81 12.66 5.94
C ILE A 309 -31.21 13.23 6.16
N SER A 310 -31.32 14.54 6.33
CA SER A 310 -32.61 15.22 6.50
C SER A 310 -33.55 15.04 5.29
N ALA A 311 -33.01 15.07 4.08
CA ALA A 311 -33.80 14.84 2.86
C ALA A 311 -34.35 13.40 2.79
N ILE A 312 -33.52 12.40 3.19
CA ILE A 312 -34.01 11.01 3.23
C ILE A 312 -35.11 10.85 4.30
N GLU A 313 -34.86 11.37 5.50
CA GLU A 313 -35.82 11.28 6.61
C GLU A 313 -37.17 11.94 6.24
N PHE A 314 -37.10 13.10 5.58
CA PHE A 314 -38.30 13.79 5.08
C PHE A 314 -39.06 12.93 4.02
N LYS A 315 -38.34 12.35 3.05
CA LYS A 315 -38.97 11.50 2.02
C LYS A 315 -39.60 10.23 2.62
N LEU A 316 -38.94 9.62 3.60
CA LEU A 316 -39.50 8.47 4.31
C LEU A 316 -40.79 8.81 5.04
N GLU A 317 -40.86 10.00 5.64
CA GLU A 317 -42.08 10.45 6.29
C GLU A 317 -43.21 10.70 5.28
N GLN A 318 -42.87 11.29 4.12
CA GLN A 318 -43.84 11.45 3.01
C GLN A 318 -44.34 10.11 2.49
N ASP A 319 -43.43 9.13 2.30
CA ASP A 319 -43.84 7.79 1.87
C ASP A 319 -44.75 7.11 2.88
N ARG A 320 -44.52 7.27 4.19
CA ARG A 320 -45.40 6.75 5.25
C ARG A 320 -46.77 7.39 5.23
N LEU A 321 -46.86 8.69 5.00
CA LEU A 321 -48.14 9.40 4.90
C LEU A 321 -48.94 8.98 3.67
N ASN A 322 -48.27 8.81 2.53
CA ASN A 322 -48.91 8.45 1.27
C ASN A 322 -49.34 6.97 1.21
N TYR A 323 -48.56 6.05 1.79
CA TYR A 323 -48.85 4.60 1.74
C TYR A 323 -49.39 4.04 3.06
N GLY A 324 -49.37 4.81 4.15
CA GLY A 324 -49.94 4.41 5.45
C GLY A 324 -51.43 4.59 5.56
N SER A 325 -52.03 5.43 4.71
CA SER A 325 -53.49 5.68 4.67
C SER A 325 -54.29 4.57 3.97
N ASP A 326 -53.64 3.68 3.21
CA ASP A 326 -54.30 2.58 2.49
C ASP A 326 -54.40 1.27 3.30
N ARG A 327 -54.09 1.29 4.60
CA ARG A 327 -54.19 0.12 5.50
C ARG A 327 -55.13 0.31 6.71
N LEU A 328 -56.08 1.23 6.60
CA LEU A 328 -57.24 1.36 7.47
C LEU A 328 -58.50 1.22 6.57
#